data_34ab3167a088eaeb035672e96d27c57a
#
_entry.id   34ab3167a088eaeb035672e96d27c57a
#
_cell.length_a   1.000
_cell.length_b   1.000
_cell.length_c   1.000
_cell.angle_alpha   90.00
_cell.angle_beta   90.00
_cell.angle_gamma   90.00
#
_symmetry.space_group_name_H-M   'P 1'
#
loop_
_entity.id
_entity.type
_entity.pdbx_description
1 polymer ?
#
loop_
_entity_poly.entity_id
_entity_poly.type
_entity_poly.pdbx_seq_one_letter_code
_entity_poly.pdbx_strand_id
1 'polypeptide(L)'
;DALPILKISEGGGLTVQQAVMNGELDLAMTALPVEEESALTTRLLFSHPLCVLVPRSGDWLEQTSVSPQQLAAHPLLIYNEDFALSRQLMQLFTRHHVKPRIAVRSGQWDFLAAMVQAGVGVAILPEPICRRLDEKTLRWLPLESDLRWQLGMIWREGVYLSHSAQAWLKCCEGFTLPE
;
A
#
# COMPACT_ATOMS: atom_id res chain seq x y z
N ASP A 1 -2.20 -38.86 0.39
CA ASP A 1 -2.74 -37.50 0.31
C ASP A 1 -1.70 -36.63 -0.37
N ALA A 2 -1.98 -36.19 -1.62
CA ALA A 2 -1.11 -35.24 -2.29
C ALA A 2 -1.25 -33.88 -1.61
N LEU A 3 -0.14 -33.30 -1.19
CA LEU A 3 -0.13 -31.91 -0.69
C LEU A 3 -0.57 -30.99 -1.82
N PRO A 4 -1.35 -29.94 -1.52
CA PRO A 4 -1.72 -28.96 -2.54
C PRO A 4 -0.47 -28.30 -3.11
N ILE A 5 -0.35 -28.29 -4.43
CA ILE A 5 0.75 -27.59 -5.10
C ILE A 5 0.37 -26.12 -5.18
N LEU A 6 1.15 -25.27 -4.52
CA LEU A 6 1.02 -23.83 -4.60
C LEU A 6 2.12 -23.27 -5.51
N LYS A 7 1.71 -22.51 -6.52
CA LYS A 7 2.61 -21.68 -7.31
C LYS A 7 2.37 -20.21 -6.91
N ILE A 8 3.41 -19.58 -6.39
CA ILE A 8 3.36 -18.18 -5.96
C ILE A 8 4.12 -17.33 -6.98
N SER A 9 3.50 -16.23 -7.40
CA SER A 9 4.13 -15.20 -8.24
C SER A 9 3.86 -13.82 -7.67
N GLU A 10 4.78 -12.89 -7.91
CA GLU A 10 4.69 -11.51 -7.48
C GLU A 10 4.58 -10.59 -8.70
N GLY A 11 3.82 -9.50 -8.55
CA GLY A 11 3.63 -8.51 -9.60
C GLY A 11 2.98 -7.23 -9.10
N GLY A 12 2.94 -6.21 -9.91
CA GLY A 12 2.20 -4.97 -9.65
C GLY A 12 0.70 -5.22 -9.52
N GLY A 13 0.01 -4.37 -8.75
CA GLY A 13 -1.41 -4.57 -8.42
C GLY A 13 -2.31 -4.73 -9.65
N LEU A 14 -2.12 -3.92 -10.69
CA LEU A 14 -2.90 -4.03 -11.93
C LEU A 14 -2.60 -5.33 -12.70
N THR A 15 -1.32 -5.72 -12.78
CA THR A 15 -0.90 -6.96 -13.42
C THR A 15 -1.51 -8.18 -12.74
N VAL A 16 -1.49 -8.18 -11.41
CA VAL A 16 -2.04 -9.26 -10.60
C VAL A 16 -3.57 -9.35 -10.74
N GLN A 17 -4.29 -8.22 -10.75
CA GLN A 17 -5.73 -8.18 -11.00
C GLN A 17 -6.08 -8.76 -12.38
N GLN A 18 -5.35 -8.35 -13.41
CA GLN A 18 -5.55 -8.86 -14.76
C GLN A 18 -5.30 -10.37 -14.86
N ALA A 19 -4.26 -10.88 -14.21
CA ALA A 19 -3.95 -12.32 -14.19
C ALA A 19 -5.06 -13.14 -13.51
N VAL A 20 -5.68 -12.60 -12.44
CA VAL A 20 -6.86 -13.23 -11.82
C VAL A 20 -8.06 -13.20 -12.77
N MET A 21 -8.35 -12.07 -13.41
CA MET A 21 -9.46 -11.96 -14.38
C MET A 21 -9.30 -12.90 -15.55
N ASN A 22 -8.09 -13.08 -16.07
CA ASN A 22 -7.79 -14.00 -17.16
C ASN A 22 -7.78 -15.49 -16.74
N GLY A 23 -7.82 -15.78 -15.44
CA GLY A 23 -7.73 -17.16 -14.92
C GLY A 23 -6.32 -17.74 -14.91
N GLU A 24 -5.30 -16.91 -15.04
CA GLU A 24 -3.90 -17.29 -14.90
C GLU A 24 -3.51 -17.52 -13.43
N LEU A 25 -4.21 -16.81 -12.53
CA LEU A 25 -4.15 -16.98 -11.08
C LEU A 25 -5.54 -17.33 -10.55
N ASP A 26 -5.61 -18.27 -9.63
CA ASP A 26 -6.86 -18.62 -8.93
C ASP A 26 -7.33 -17.50 -8.00
N LEU A 27 -6.37 -16.90 -7.29
CA LEU A 27 -6.58 -15.80 -6.35
C LEU A 27 -5.30 -14.98 -6.18
N ALA A 28 -5.44 -13.79 -5.62
CA ALA A 28 -4.29 -12.95 -5.29
C ALA A 28 -4.53 -12.11 -4.03
N MET A 29 -3.44 -11.69 -3.41
CA MET A 29 -3.44 -10.65 -2.38
C MET A 29 -2.97 -9.35 -3.01
N THR A 30 -3.75 -8.29 -2.90
CA THR A 30 -3.44 -6.98 -3.50
C THR A 30 -3.99 -5.82 -2.68
N ALA A 31 -3.50 -4.62 -2.95
CA ALA A 31 -4.07 -3.40 -2.38
C ALA A 31 -5.47 -3.12 -2.96
N LEU A 32 -6.39 -2.70 -2.11
CA LEU A 32 -7.75 -2.31 -2.46
C LEU A 32 -7.89 -0.78 -2.53
N PRO A 33 -8.86 -0.23 -3.27
CA PRO A 33 -9.82 -0.94 -4.13
C PRO A 33 -9.18 -1.49 -5.42
N VAL A 34 -9.83 -2.48 -6.01
CA VAL A 34 -9.49 -2.98 -7.35
C VAL A 34 -10.12 -2.13 -8.44
N GLU A 35 -9.58 -2.17 -9.67
CA GLU A 35 -10.12 -1.42 -10.80
C GLU A 35 -11.44 -1.99 -11.34
N GLU A 36 -11.54 -3.32 -11.38
CA GLU A 36 -12.67 -4.05 -11.97
C GLU A 36 -13.50 -4.74 -10.88
N GLU A 37 -14.15 -3.95 -10.01
CA GLU A 37 -14.94 -4.45 -8.88
C GLU A 37 -16.06 -5.41 -9.29
N SER A 38 -16.65 -5.24 -10.48
CA SER A 38 -17.74 -6.10 -10.96
C SER A 38 -17.28 -7.48 -11.41
N ALA A 39 -16.00 -7.66 -11.74
CA ALA A 39 -15.42 -8.92 -12.21
C ALA A 39 -14.73 -9.72 -11.12
N LEU A 40 -14.51 -9.09 -9.97
CA LEU A 40 -13.71 -9.64 -8.87
C LEU A 40 -14.50 -9.64 -7.56
N THR A 41 -14.46 -10.77 -6.88
CA THR A 41 -14.84 -10.81 -5.45
C THR A 41 -13.65 -10.38 -4.63
N THR A 42 -13.87 -9.53 -3.63
CA THR A 42 -12.84 -9.01 -2.75
C THR A 42 -13.14 -9.36 -1.29
N ARG A 43 -12.09 -9.67 -0.53
CA ARG A 43 -12.17 -9.86 0.92
C ARG A 43 -11.09 -9.04 1.60
N LEU A 44 -11.49 -8.04 2.37
CA LEU A 44 -10.55 -7.22 3.14
C LEU A 44 -9.84 -8.07 4.20
N LEU A 45 -8.51 -7.97 4.28
CA LEU A 45 -7.68 -8.59 5.31
C LEU A 45 -7.16 -7.55 6.31
N PHE A 46 -6.60 -6.46 5.80
CA PHE A 46 -5.96 -5.42 6.63
C PHE A 46 -6.39 -4.03 6.20
N SER A 47 -6.47 -3.14 7.16
CA SER A 47 -6.74 -1.72 6.95
C SER A 47 -5.93 -0.88 7.93
N HIS A 48 -4.95 -0.15 7.43
CA HIS A 48 -4.05 0.66 8.23
C HIS A 48 -4.05 2.12 7.78
N PRO A 49 -3.82 3.07 8.71
CA PRO A 49 -3.66 4.46 8.35
C PRO A 49 -2.37 4.68 7.55
N LEU A 50 -2.30 5.82 6.89
CA LEU A 50 -1.09 6.29 6.23
C LEU A 50 -0.31 7.22 7.13
N CYS A 51 1.00 7.16 7.00
CA CYS A 51 1.92 8.03 7.70
C CYS A 51 2.84 8.75 6.73
N VAL A 52 3.29 9.91 7.13
CA VAL A 52 4.33 10.68 6.46
C VAL A 52 5.66 10.37 7.14
N LEU A 53 6.56 9.75 6.41
CA LEU A 53 7.92 9.47 6.84
C LEU A 53 8.79 10.70 6.59
N VAL A 54 9.45 11.17 7.62
CA VAL A 54 10.25 12.40 7.63
C VAL A 54 11.61 12.15 8.28
N PRO A 55 12.63 12.95 7.98
CA PRO A 55 13.88 12.89 8.74
C PRO A 55 13.63 13.33 10.19
N ARG A 56 14.34 12.70 11.13
CA ARG A 56 14.26 13.05 12.55
C ARG A 56 15.09 14.30 12.86
N SER A 57 14.73 15.41 12.24
CA SER A 57 15.46 16.68 12.37
C SER A 57 14.58 17.88 12.04
N GLY A 58 15.03 19.06 12.45
CA GLY A 58 14.38 20.34 12.11
C GLY A 58 12.96 20.45 12.64
N ASP A 59 12.11 21.14 11.91
CA ASP A 59 10.73 21.46 12.29
C ASP A 59 9.84 20.23 12.45
N TRP A 60 10.24 19.08 11.89
CA TRP A 60 9.52 17.83 12.04
C TRP A 60 9.48 17.31 13.49
N LEU A 61 10.39 17.75 14.35
CA LEU A 61 10.45 17.30 15.75
C LEU A 61 9.26 17.80 16.57
N GLU A 62 8.72 18.96 16.24
CA GLU A 62 7.61 19.60 16.97
C GLU A 62 6.23 19.20 16.40
N GLN A 63 6.19 18.60 15.21
CA GLN A 63 4.92 18.22 14.59
C GLN A 63 4.38 16.91 15.13
N THR A 64 3.05 16.80 15.24
CA THR A 64 2.34 15.61 15.69
C THR A 64 1.55 14.92 14.59
N SER A 65 1.26 15.62 13.50
CA SER A 65 0.58 15.13 12.30
C SER A 65 0.95 15.98 11.10
N VAL A 66 0.57 15.57 9.91
CA VAL A 66 0.84 16.29 8.65
C VAL A 66 -0.44 16.36 7.82
N SER A 67 -0.87 17.55 7.45
CA SER A 67 -1.99 17.76 6.54
C SER A 67 -1.57 17.60 5.06
N PRO A 68 -2.50 17.28 4.16
CA PRO A 68 -2.23 17.28 2.72
C PRO A 68 -1.66 18.61 2.21
N GLN A 69 -2.09 19.73 2.77
CA GLN A 69 -1.62 21.07 2.40
C GLN A 69 -0.15 21.30 2.75
N GLN A 70 0.29 20.83 3.91
CA GLN A 70 1.70 20.92 4.31
C GLN A 70 2.63 20.14 3.38
N LEU A 71 2.14 19.02 2.82
CA LEU A 71 2.93 18.21 1.88
C LEU A 71 3.29 18.94 0.58
N ALA A 72 2.52 19.96 0.18
CA ALA A 72 2.81 20.78 -1.02
C ALA A 72 4.16 21.50 -0.93
N ALA A 73 4.62 21.81 0.27
CA ALA A 73 5.89 22.50 0.50
C ALA A 73 7.12 21.59 0.36
N HIS A 74 6.93 20.27 0.32
CA HIS A 74 8.02 19.29 0.35
C HIS A 74 8.09 18.46 -0.93
N PRO A 75 9.29 18.01 -1.37
CA PRO A 75 9.42 16.97 -2.38
C PRO A 75 8.82 15.67 -1.85
N LEU A 76 7.89 15.07 -2.62
CA LEU A 76 7.24 13.81 -2.24
C LEU A 76 7.89 12.61 -2.89
N LEU A 77 8.04 11.56 -2.11
CA LEU A 77 8.54 10.26 -2.49
C LEU A 77 7.38 9.26 -2.32
N ILE A 78 6.88 8.71 -3.41
CA ILE A 78 5.68 7.88 -3.40
C ILE A 78 5.84 6.62 -4.25
N TYR A 79 4.90 5.69 -4.12
CA TYR A 79 4.86 4.52 -4.97
C TYR A 79 4.63 4.87 -6.45
N ASN A 80 5.01 3.94 -7.32
CA ASN A 80 4.73 4.02 -8.76
C ASN A 80 3.22 4.12 -9.04
N GLU A 81 2.86 4.57 -10.22
CA GLU A 81 1.46 4.83 -10.62
C GLU A 81 0.60 3.57 -10.72
N ASP A 82 1.21 2.40 -10.93
CA ASP A 82 0.56 1.10 -10.93
C ASP A 82 0.11 0.62 -9.54
N PHE A 83 0.56 1.29 -8.47
CA PHE A 83 0.08 1.02 -7.12
C PHE A 83 -1.22 1.77 -6.82
N ALA A 84 -2.22 1.07 -6.28
CA ALA A 84 -3.50 1.65 -5.88
C ALA A 84 -3.31 2.86 -4.94
N LEU A 85 -2.38 2.75 -3.98
CA LEU A 85 -2.07 3.83 -3.06
C LEU A 85 -1.62 5.12 -3.77
N SER A 86 -0.82 5.01 -4.82
CA SER A 86 -0.37 6.18 -5.58
C SER A 86 -1.56 6.93 -6.22
N ARG A 87 -2.49 6.19 -6.81
CA ARG A 87 -3.70 6.78 -7.41
C ARG A 87 -4.61 7.42 -6.36
N GLN A 88 -4.79 6.75 -5.22
CA GLN A 88 -5.58 7.29 -4.11
C GLN A 88 -4.98 8.58 -3.53
N LEU A 89 -3.64 8.65 -3.43
CA LEU A 89 -2.95 9.87 -3.00
C LEU A 89 -3.16 11.02 -3.99
N MET A 90 -3.10 10.76 -5.30
CA MET A 90 -3.39 11.80 -6.31
C MET A 90 -4.82 12.33 -6.20
N GLN A 91 -5.80 11.44 -5.95
CA GLN A 91 -7.19 11.85 -5.70
C GLN A 91 -7.32 12.66 -4.40
N LEU A 92 -6.61 12.27 -3.33
CA LEU A 92 -6.58 13.03 -2.07
C LEU A 92 -6.07 14.45 -2.31
N PHE A 93 -4.94 14.61 -3.00
CA PHE A 93 -4.39 15.92 -3.32
C PHE A 93 -5.33 16.77 -4.19
N THR A 94 -5.99 16.16 -5.16
CA THR A 94 -6.99 16.83 -5.98
C THR A 94 -8.17 17.34 -5.14
N ARG A 95 -8.72 16.51 -4.25
CA ARG A 95 -9.82 16.89 -3.33
C ARG A 95 -9.45 18.06 -2.42
N HIS A 96 -8.19 18.12 -1.99
CA HIS A 96 -7.69 19.20 -1.12
C HIS A 96 -7.12 20.40 -1.88
N HIS A 97 -7.25 20.42 -3.21
CA HIS A 97 -6.68 21.47 -4.08
C HIS A 97 -5.17 21.66 -3.90
N VAL A 98 -4.47 20.57 -3.59
CA VAL A 98 -3.02 20.53 -3.43
C VAL A 98 -2.34 20.09 -4.72
N LYS A 99 -1.31 20.81 -5.15
CA LYS A 99 -0.45 20.40 -6.25
C LYS A 99 0.84 19.79 -5.69
N PRO A 100 0.96 18.46 -5.62
CA PRO A 100 2.14 17.82 -5.04
C PRO A 100 3.35 17.98 -5.95
N ARG A 101 4.52 18.11 -5.34
CA ARG A 101 5.82 18.08 -6.04
C ARG A 101 6.44 16.70 -5.88
N ILE A 102 6.17 15.80 -6.81
CA ILE A 102 6.69 14.44 -6.78
C ILE A 102 8.13 14.42 -7.26
N ALA A 103 9.06 14.06 -6.39
CA ALA A 103 10.48 13.99 -6.66
C ALA A 103 10.93 12.57 -7.05
N VAL A 104 10.33 11.54 -6.44
CA VAL A 104 10.70 10.13 -6.68
C VAL A 104 9.46 9.26 -6.71
N ARG A 105 9.45 8.30 -7.63
CA ARG A 105 8.51 7.17 -7.64
C ARG A 105 9.30 5.87 -7.59
N SER A 106 8.85 4.92 -6.76
CA SER A 106 9.46 3.59 -6.66
C SER A 106 8.43 2.56 -6.21
N GLY A 107 8.60 1.30 -6.61
CA GLY A 107 7.85 0.17 -6.06
C GLY A 107 8.41 -0.33 -4.72
N GLN A 108 9.55 0.17 -4.28
CA GLN A 108 10.28 -0.31 -3.11
C GLN A 108 10.22 0.69 -1.98
N TRP A 109 9.55 0.33 -0.90
CA TRP A 109 9.38 1.19 0.28
C TRP A 109 10.70 1.48 1.01
N ASP A 110 11.62 0.53 1.04
CA ASP A 110 12.95 0.66 1.65
C ASP A 110 13.81 1.67 0.89
N PHE A 111 13.74 1.69 -0.43
CA PHE A 111 14.38 2.71 -1.25
C PHE A 111 13.78 4.11 -0.96
N LEU A 112 12.46 4.23 -0.86
CA LEU A 112 11.81 5.49 -0.50
C LEU A 112 12.26 5.96 0.89
N ALA A 113 12.34 5.05 1.88
CA ALA A 113 12.82 5.36 3.22
C ALA A 113 14.28 5.83 3.23
N ALA A 114 15.16 5.18 2.46
CA ALA A 114 16.55 5.60 2.31
C ALA A 114 16.67 7.00 1.69
N MET A 115 15.80 7.35 0.74
CA MET A 115 15.77 8.69 0.15
C MET A 115 15.30 9.76 1.15
N VAL A 116 14.34 9.43 2.04
CA VAL A 116 13.97 10.33 3.15
C VAL A 116 15.15 10.56 4.08
N GLN A 117 15.85 9.48 4.45
CA GLN A 117 17.05 9.56 5.30
C GLN A 117 18.15 10.41 4.66
N ALA A 118 18.29 10.35 3.34
CA ALA A 118 19.23 11.18 2.57
C ALA A 118 18.78 12.64 2.41
N GLY A 119 17.59 13.02 2.92
CA GLY A 119 17.09 14.40 2.86
C GLY A 119 16.52 14.80 1.49
N VAL A 120 16.18 13.84 0.63
CA VAL A 120 15.61 14.11 -0.72
C VAL A 120 14.18 14.66 -0.61
N GLY A 121 13.43 14.22 0.40
CA GLY A 121 12.04 14.64 0.60
C GLY A 121 11.37 13.87 1.72
N VAL A 122 10.04 13.79 1.66
CA VAL A 122 9.21 13.04 2.61
C VAL A 122 8.44 11.94 1.87
N ALA A 123 8.24 10.78 2.51
CA ALA A 123 7.51 9.67 1.91
C ALA A 123 6.16 9.45 2.57
N ILE A 124 5.18 8.98 1.81
CA ILE A 124 3.88 8.55 2.34
C ILE A 124 3.82 7.03 2.25
N LEU A 125 3.76 6.38 3.42
CA LEU A 125 3.81 4.93 3.55
C LEU A 125 2.73 4.42 4.52
N PRO A 126 2.29 3.15 4.37
CA PRO A 126 1.44 2.52 5.38
C PRO A 126 2.11 2.45 6.75
N GLU A 127 1.35 2.68 7.81
CA GLU A 127 1.85 2.67 9.19
C GLU A 127 2.64 1.39 9.54
N PRO A 128 2.24 0.16 9.18
CA PRO A 128 3.00 -1.04 9.54
C PRO A 128 4.39 -1.09 8.92
N ILE A 129 4.60 -0.42 7.80
CA ILE A 129 5.93 -0.26 7.19
C ILE A 129 6.76 0.72 8.01
N CYS A 130 6.17 1.87 8.37
CA CYS A 130 6.84 2.90 9.15
C CYS A 130 7.34 2.39 10.50
N ARG A 131 6.56 1.54 11.17
CA ARG A 131 6.93 0.92 12.46
C ARG A 131 8.18 0.03 12.42
N ARG A 132 8.60 -0.42 11.23
CA ARG A 132 9.80 -1.26 11.04
C ARG A 132 11.07 -0.47 10.78
N LEU A 133 10.95 0.85 10.63
CA LEU A 133 12.07 1.72 10.28
C LEU A 133 12.86 2.14 11.51
N ASP A 134 14.13 2.52 11.28
CA ASP A 134 15.01 2.99 12.35
C ASP A 134 14.59 4.36 12.86
N GLU A 135 14.03 4.40 14.06
CA GLU A 135 13.58 5.63 14.72
C GLU A 135 14.71 6.57 15.15
N LYS A 136 15.97 6.14 15.04
CA LYS A 136 17.10 7.02 15.36
C LYS A 136 17.29 8.11 14.32
N THR A 137 17.02 7.80 13.06
CA THR A 137 17.25 8.69 11.92
C THR A 137 15.98 9.18 11.25
N LEU A 138 14.90 8.41 11.39
CA LEU A 138 13.61 8.68 10.79
C LEU A 138 12.54 8.87 11.85
N ARG A 139 11.50 9.59 11.48
CA ARG A 139 10.28 9.76 12.24
C ARG A 139 9.09 9.61 11.29
N TRP A 140 8.00 9.06 11.77
CA TRP A 140 6.76 9.01 11.03
C TRP A 140 5.65 9.72 11.79
N LEU A 141 4.81 10.43 11.06
CA LEU A 141 3.71 11.24 11.56
C LEU A 141 2.42 10.80 10.88
N PRO A 142 1.28 10.75 11.59
CA PRO A 142 0.00 10.49 10.97
C PRO A 142 -0.28 11.47 9.83
N LEU A 143 -0.72 10.98 8.68
CA LEU A 143 -1.30 11.82 7.63
C LEU A 143 -2.75 12.16 8.01
N GLU A 144 -3.09 13.45 8.02
CA GLU A 144 -4.43 13.93 8.30
C GLU A 144 -5.36 13.64 7.11
N SER A 145 -5.83 12.41 7.02
CA SER A 145 -6.78 11.97 5.99
C SER A 145 -7.57 10.76 6.44
N ASP A 146 -8.70 10.53 5.78
CA ASP A 146 -9.52 9.32 5.90
C ASP A 146 -8.97 8.16 5.06
N LEU A 147 -7.95 8.42 4.25
CA LEU A 147 -7.34 7.44 3.38
C LEU A 147 -6.65 6.33 4.17
N ARG A 148 -6.96 5.10 3.81
CA ARG A 148 -6.38 3.92 4.45
C ARG A 148 -5.72 3.01 3.41
N TRP A 149 -4.58 2.46 3.78
CA TRP A 149 -4.00 1.36 3.04
C TRP A 149 -4.72 0.07 3.41
N GLN A 150 -5.34 -0.55 2.42
CA GLN A 150 -6.10 -1.77 2.59
C GLN A 150 -5.48 -2.87 1.73
N LEU A 151 -5.28 -4.04 2.33
CA LEU A 151 -4.92 -5.27 1.63
C LEU A 151 -6.07 -6.25 1.69
N GLY A 152 -6.35 -6.89 0.58
CA GLY A 152 -7.38 -7.89 0.49
C GLY A 152 -7.01 -9.04 -0.44
N MET A 153 -7.75 -10.12 -0.28
CA MET A 153 -7.76 -11.22 -1.24
C MET A 153 -8.76 -10.91 -2.34
N ILE A 154 -8.40 -11.26 -3.56
CA ILE A 154 -9.25 -11.13 -4.73
C ILE A 154 -9.29 -12.46 -5.51
N TRP A 155 -10.42 -12.75 -6.09
CA TRP A 155 -10.64 -13.86 -7.02
C TRP A 155 -11.76 -13.51 -7.99
N ARG A 156 -11.88 -14.26 -9.06
CA ARG A 156 -12.87 -14.01 -10.10
C ARG A 156 -14.27 -14.30 -9.57
N GLU A 157 -15.21 -13.38 -9.81
CA GLU A 157 -16.60 -13.52 -9.43
C GLU A 157 -17.24 -14.74 -10.13
N GLY A 158 -18.08 -15.49 -9.39
CA GLY A 158 -18.86 -16.62 -9.91
C GLY A 158 -18.05 -17.86 -10.30
N VAL A 159 -16.75 -17.92 -10.04
CA VAL A 159 -15.88 -19.05 -10.38
C VAL A 159 -15.65 -19.95 -9.17
N TYR A 160 -15.71 -21.26 -9.41
CA TYR A 160 -15.35 -22.24 -8.37
C TYR A 160 -13.85 -22.18 -8.08
N LEU A 161 -13.52 -21.98 -6.82
CA LEU A 161 -12.15 -22.02 -6.35
C LEU A 161 -11.68 -23.44 -6.10
N SER A 162 -10.46 -23.76 -6.51
CA SER A 162 -9.81 -25.03 -6.20
C SER A 162 -9.72 -25.27 -4.67
N HIS A 163 -9.60 -26.51 -4.25
CA HIS A 163 -9.44 -26.85 -2.83
C HIS A 163 -8.22 -26.16 -2.22
N SER A 164 -7.13 -26.01 -2.98
CA SER A 164 -5.94 -25.29 -2.54
C SER A 164 -6.20 -23.79 -2.33
N ALA A 165 -6.94 -23.15 -3.24
CA ALA A 165 -7.33 -21.75 -3.13
C ALA A 165 -8.27 -21.51 -1.93
N GLN A 166 -9.24 -22.39 -1.72
CA GLN A 166 -10.13 -22.34 -0.55
C GLN A 166 -9.38 -22.52 0.76
N ALA A 167 -8.42 -23.46 0.82
CA ALA A 167 -7.58 -23.67 1.99
C ALA A 167 -6.71 -22.44 2.29
N TRP A 168 -6.16 -21.81 1.25
CA TRP A 168 -5.40 -20.57 1.39
C TRP A 168 -6.24 -19.42 1.94
N LEU A 169 -7.44 -19.19 1.40
CA LEU A 169 -8.37 -18.18 1.91
C LEU A 169 -8.71 -18.41 3.39
N LYS A 170 -8.92 -19.67 3.78
CA LYS A 170 -9.18 -20.04 5.18
C LYS A 170 -7.97 -19.75 6.08
N CYS A 171 -6.76 -20.03 5.63
CA CYS A 171 -5.54 -19.68 6.36
C CYS A 171 -5.41 -18.16 6.58
N CYS A 172 -5.84 -17.35 5.60
CA CYS A 172 -5.77 -15.89 5.70
C CYS A 172 -6.82 -15.30 6.68
N GLU A 173 -7.88 -16.01 7.03
CA GLU A 173 -8.93 -15.52 7.97
C GLU A 173 -8.42 -15.28 9.39
N GLY A 174 -7.37 -15.96 9.82
CA GLY A 174 -6.75 -15.82 11.13
C GLY A 174 -5.41 -15.06 11.13
N PHE A 175 -5.00 -14.55 9.98
CA PHE A 175 -3.71 -13.90 9.85
C PHE A 175 -3.79 -12.43 10.29
N THR A 176 -2.93 -12.06 11.24
CA THR A 176 -2.70 -10.66 11.63
C THR A 176 -1.26 -10.30 11.26
N LEU A 177 -1.05 -9.06 10.80
CA LEU A 177 0.32 -8.58 10.63
C LEU A 177 1.00 -8.55 12.00
N PRO A 178 2.23 -9.02 12.13
CA PRO A 178 2.98 -8.88 13.38
C PRO A 178 3.14 -7.39 13.72
N GLU A 179 2.95 -7.08 15.02
CA GLU A 179 3.13 -5.74 15.57
C GLU A 179 4.58 -5.24 15.45
#